data_ae2b4931f48ff494e8c01ed57abb6c20
#
_entry.id   ae2b4931f48ff494e8c01ed57abb6c20
#
_cell.length_a   1.000
_cell.length_b   1.000
_cell.length_c   1.000
_cell.angle_alpha   90.00
_cell.angle_beta   90.00
_cell.angle_gamma   90.00
#
_symmetry.space_group_name_H-M   'P 1'
#
loop_
_entity.id
_entity.type
_entity.pdbx_description
1 polymer ?
#
loop_
_entity_poly.entity_id
_entity_poly.type
_entity_poly.pdbx_seq_one_letter_code
_entity_poly.pdbx_strand_id
1 'polypeptide(L)'
;MNPAYIETAERIGARLCRDAIWHRGRTNWTSDFLDGETVAHGALGPDLYSGTAGIALFLWRLAQMTGERIFRVTAEAAIRQALDRSPGSGCGFYSGGLGVLYAGAEILQDFDEEAVIREAQPDRSRLDVIEGSAGAIAALLNLHARTHSARLLEAALRHAELLLKEALRVEDGWSWKTIGGSRNLTGFSHGASGIAWAFLELQRVTGEDRFREASLEAFRYERSCFDEAEQNWPDYREAEMGYPVFWCHGAAGIGLCRLRAWQILGCSGLLDEAR
;
A
#
# COMPACT_ATOMS: atom_id res chain seq x y z
N MET A 1 -2.12 -17.36 -17.84
CA MET A 1 -1.26 -16.14 -17.79
C MET A 1 -0.50 -16.06 -19.09
N ASN A 2 -0.28 -14.85 -19.63
CA ASN A 2 0.45 -14.70 -20.91
C ASN A 2 1.95 -15.04 -20.72
N PRO A 3 2.52 -15.99 -21.48
CA PRO A 3 3.93 -16.41 -21.35
C PRO A 3 4.93 -15.26 -21.49
N ALA A 4 4.64 -14.26 -22.32
CA ALA A 4 5.52 -13.11 -22.52
C ALA A 4 5.71 -12.25 -21.27
N TYR A 5 4.71 -12.20 -20.38
CA TYR A 5 4.84 -11.48 -19.11
C TYR A 5 5.74 -12.25 -18.13
N ILE A 6 5.64 -13.58 -18.10
CA ILE A 6 6.51 -14.42 -17.27
C ILE A 6 7.97 -14.30 -17.73
N GLU A 7 8.22 -14.42 -19.03
CA GLU A 7 9.57 -14.27 -19.60
C GLU A 7 10.19 -12.90 -19.27
N THR A 8 9.37 -11.84 -19.33
CA THR A 8 9.84 -10.50 -18.96
C THR A 8 10.17 -10.42 -17.48
N ALA A 9 9.32 -10.99 -16.61
CA ALA A 9 9.56 -11.05 -15.17
C ALA A 9 10.81 -11.86 -14.81
N GLU A 10 11.06 -12.99 -15.51
CA GLU A 10 12.27 -13.80 -15.35
C GLU A 10 13.54 -13.02 -15.73
N ARG A 11 13.52 -12.26 -16.83
CA ARG A 11 14.65 -11.40 -17.20
C ARG A 11 14.95 -10.33 -16.13
N ILE A 12 13.90 -9.70 -15.57
CA ILE A 12 14.05 -8.74 -14.47
C ILE A 12 14.59 -9.44 -13.24
N GLY A 13 14.02 -10.58 -12.84
CA GLY A 13 14.46 -11.37 -11.69
C GLY A 13 15.89 -11.84 -11.80
N ALA A 14 16.30 -12.34 -12.97
CA ALA A 14 17.68 -12.76 -13.23
C ALA A 14 18.67 -11.59 -13.11
N ARG A 15 18.29 -10.40 -13.59
CA ARG A 15 19.09 -9.18 -13.41
C ARG A 15 19.23 -8.81 -11.94
N LEU A 16 18.12 -8.79 -11.18
CA LEU A 16 18.14 -8.50 -9.75
C LEU A 16 19.04 -9.50 -9.00
N CYS A 17 18.94 -10.80 -9.29
CA CYS A 17 19.78 -11.81 -8.65
C CYS A 17 21.26 -11.64 -8.99
N ARG A 18 21.60 -11.26 -10.23
CA ARG A 18 22.99 -11.02 -10.67
C ARG A 18 23.59 -9.78 -9.99
N ASP A 19 22.81 -8.72 -9.86
CA ASP A 19 23.25 -7.42 -9.36
C ASP A 19 23.17 -7.33 -7.82
N ALA A 20 22.73 -8.40 -7.15
CA ALA A 20 22.59 -8.49 -5.71
C ALA A 20 23.94 -8.51 -4.99
N ILE A 21 24.10 -7.69 -3.96
CA ILE A 21 25.29 -7.61 -3.11
C ILE A 21 25.09 -8.50 -1.89
N TRP A 22 25.88 -9.57 -1.78
CA TRP A 22 25.75 -10.58 -0.75
C TRP A 22 26.71 -10.35 0.42
N HIS A 23 26.18 -10.46 1.64
CA HIS A 23 26.98 -10.47 2.86
C HIS A 23 26.35 -11.35 3.94
N ARG A 24 27.08 -12.34 4.43
CA ARG A 24 26.67 -13.24 5.55
C ARG A 24 25.25 -13.81 5.41
N GLY A 25 24.91 -14.29 4.23
CA GLY A 25 23.58 -14.90 3.95
C GLY A 25 22.43 -13.91 3.80
N ARG A 26 22.74 -12.63 3.68
CA ARG A 26 21.80 -11.53 3.37
C ARG A 26 22.17 -10.89 2.06
N THR A 27 21.23 -10.21 1.45
CA THR A 27 21.49 -9.44 0.22
C THR A 27 20.76 -8.10 0.21
N ASN A 28 21.37 -7.14 -0.48
CA ASN A 28 20.81 -5.83 -0.75
C ASN A 28 21.27 -5.38 -2.14
N TRP A 29 20.78 -4.24 -2.57
CA TRP A 29 21.15 -3.55 -3.82
C TRP A 29 21.51 -2.10 -3.50
N THR A 30 22.16 -1.46 -4.45
CA THR A 30 22.41 -0.01 -4.41
C THR A 30 21.61 0.69 -5.48
N SER A 31 21.24 1.93 -5.22
CA SER A 31 20.56 2.83 -6.16
C SER A 31 20.97 4.25 -5.92
N ASP A 32 20.71 5.10 -6.90
CA ASP A 32 20.78 6.54 -6.73
C ASP A 32 19.48 7.04 -6.10
N PHE A 33 19.60 8.00 -5.19
CA PHE A 33 18.47 8.69 -4.57
C PHE A 33 18.82 10.17 -4.35
N LEU A 34 17.78 11.00 -4.21
CA LEU A 34 17.97 12.41 -3.91
C LEU A 34 18.19 12.59 -2.40
N ASP A 35 19.26 13.30 -2.06
CA ASP A 35 19.54 13.79 -0.72
C ASP A 35 19.60 15.32 -0.79
N GLY A 36 18.47 15.96 -0.50
CA GLY A 36 18.25 17.37 -0.83
C GLY A 36 18.31 17.60 -2.35
N GLU A 37 19.22 18.45 -2.81
CA GLU A 37 19.46 18.75 -4.23
C GLU A 37 20.55 17.87 -4.87
N THR A 38 21.18 16.98 -4.10
CA THR A 38 22.28 16.14 -4.58
C THR A 38 21.82 14.70 -4.83
N VAL A 39 22.44 14.06 -5.83
CA VAL A 39 22.25 12.62 -6.07
C VAL A 39 23.26 11.88 -5.19
N ALA A 40 22.76 11.06 -4.29
CA ALA A 40 23.55 10.15 -3.48
C ALA A 40 23.39 8.71 -3.97
N HIS A 41 24.47 7.91 -3.91
CA HIS A 41 24.45 6.49 -4.22
C HIS A 41 24.58 5.69 -2.93
N GLY A 42 23.65 4.75 -2.69
CA GLY A 42 23.66 4.00 -1.44
C GLY A 42 22.83 2.72 -1.49
N ALA A 43 22.86 2.00 -0.37
CA ALA A 43 22.09 0.78 -0.20
C ALA A 43 20.59 1.10 -0.09
N LEU A 44 19.74 0.21 -0.63
CA LEU A 44 18.28 0.32 -0.51
C LEU A 44 17.84 0.22 0.94
N GLY A 45 16.77 0.96 1.28
CA GLY A 45 16.04 0.83 2.52
C GLY A 45 15.33 -0.53 2.66
N PRO A 46 14.68 -0.78 3.81
CA PRO A 46 14.03 -2.06 4.06
C PRO A 46 12.62 -2.19 3.47
N ASP A 47 11.94 -1.09 3.14
CA ASP A 47 10.50 -1.02 2.87
C ASP A 47 10.04 -1.76 1.59
N LEU A 48 8.69 -1.82 1.40
CA LEU A 48 8.09 -2.44 0.22
C LEU A 48 8.14 -1.55 -1.01
N TYR A 49 8.03 -0.22 -0.85
CA TYR A 49 7.83 0.68 -1.97
C TYR A 49 9.10 0.91 -2.78
N SER A 50 10.19 1.24 -2.09
CA SER A 50 11.47 1.57 -2.71
C SER A 50 12.63 0.69 -2.21
N GLY A 51 12.32 -0.30 -1.39
CA GLY A 51 13.33 -1.03 -0.63
C GLY A 51 13.44 -2.51 -0.95
N THR A 52 14.24 -3.13 -0.12
CA THR A 52 14.66 -4.54 -0.25
C THR A 52 13.49 -5.51 -0.10
N ALA A 53 12.48 -5.20 0.75
CA ALA A 53 11.33 -6.08 0.95
C ALA A 53 10.44 -6.19 -0.30
N GLY A 54 10.29 -5.10 -1.08
CA GLY A 54 9.55 -5.14 -2.34
C GLY A 54 10.22 -6.03 -3.39
N ILE A 55 11.55 -5.93 -3.52
CA ILE A 55 12.33 -6.82 -4.39
C ILE A 55 12.20 -8.28 -3.92
N ALA A 56 12.30 -8.51 -2.61
CA ALA A 56 12.15 -9.85 -2.03
C ALA A 56 10.77 -10.45 -2.35
N LEU A 57 9.70 -9.69 -2.20
CA LEU A 57 8.34 -10.15 -2.49
C LEU A 57 8.15 -10.47 -3.98
N PHE A 58 8.68 -9.63 -4.87
CA PHE A 58 8.68 -9.90 -6.31
C PHE A 58 9.40 -11.21 -6.65
N LEU A 59 10.64 -11.38 -6.17
CA LEU A 59 11.43 -12.60 -6.43
C LEU A 59 10.77 -13.85 -5.84
N TRP A 60 10.15 -13.73 -4.66
CA TRP A 60 9.40 -14.82 -4.05
C TRP A 60 8.20 -15.25 -4.90
N ARG A 61 7.39 -14.29 -5.38
CA ARG A 61 6.27 -14.60 -6.28
C ARG A 61 6.74 -15.22 -7.60
N LEU A 62 7.84 -14.72 -8.14
CA LEU A 62 8.43 -15.27 -9.35
C LEU A 62 8.93 -16.70 -9.13
N ALA A 63 9.58 -16.99 -8.00
CA ALA A 63 9.98 -18.34 -7.61
C ALA A 63 8.80 -19.31 -7.48
N GLN A 64 7.67 -18.86 -6.94
CA GLN A 64 6.45 -19.69 -6.86
C GLN A 64 5.88 -20.03 -8.23
N MET A 65 6.03 -19.14 -9.21
CA MET A 65 5.52 -19.33 -10.57
C MET A 65 6.43 -20.17 -11.46
N THR A 66 7.75 -20.02 -11.30
CA THR A 66 8.75 -20.63 -12.19
C THR A 66 9.42 -21.89 -11.60
N GLY A 67 9.39 -22.02 -10.27
CA GLY A 67 10.14 -23.06 -9.55
C GLY A 67 11.64 -22.78 -9.40
N GLU A 68 12.13 -21.66 -9.93
CA GLU A 68 13.56 -21.34 -9.97
C GLU A 68 14.13 -21.05 -8.58
N ARG A 69 15.11 -21.87 -8.17
CA ARG A 69 15.72 -21.81 -6.85
C ARG A 69 16.44 -20.48 -6.58
N ILE A 70 17.04 -19.88 -7.60
CA ILE A 70 17.83 -18.65 -7.43
C ILE A 70 16.94 -17.50 -6.95
N PHE A 71 15.73 -17.36 -7.49
CA PHE A 71 14.79 -16.33 -7.06
C PHE A 71 14.38 -16.52 -5.61
N ARG A 72 14.09 -17.76 -5.19
CA ARG A 72 13.74 -18.09 -3.81
C ARG A 72 14.87 -17.74 -2.83
N VAL A 73 16.09 -18.21 -3.10
CA VAL A 73 17.23 -17.98 -2.20
C VAL A 73 17.55 -16.50 -2.07
N THR A 74 17.47 -15.74 -3.17
CA THR A 74 17.69 -14.29 -3.16
C THR A 74 16.56 -13.56 -2.41
N ALA A 75 15.31 -13.96 -2.59
CA ALA A 75 14.17 -13.40 -1.86
C ALA A 75 14.30 -13.59 -0.34
N GLU A 76 14.65 -14.82 0.08
CA GLU A 76 14.84 -15.12 1.51
C GLU A 76 16.00 -14.34 2.13
N ALA A 77 17.11 -14.16 1.41
CA ALA A 77 18.25 -13.38 1.87
C ALA A 77 17.92 -11.88 1.97
N ALA A 78 17.16 -11.37 0.98
CA ALA A 78 16.74 -9.98 0.93
C ALA A 78 15.77 -9.63 2.06
N ILE A 79 14.77 -10.50 2.32
CA ILE A 79 13.82 -10.21 3.40
C ILE A 79 14.47 -10.30 4.79
N ARG A 80 15.45 -11.19 5.01
CA ARG A 80 16.23 -11.21 6.26
C ARG A 80 17.00 -9.90 6.44
N GLN A 81 17.55 -9.33 5.37
CA GLN A 81 18.19 -8.02 5.41
C GLN A 81 17.21 -6.91 5.77
N ALA A 82 16.01 -6.91 5.17
CA ALA A 82 14.98 -5.93 5.44
C ALA A 82 14.50 -5.98 6.91
N LEU A 83 14.22 -7.18 7.43
CA LEU A 83 13.79 -7.39 8.81
C LEU A 83 14.79 -6.88 9.85
N ASP A 84 16.09 -7.02 9.60
CA ASP A 84 17.13 -6.50 10.51
C ASP A 84 17.20 -4.97 10.55
N ARG A 85 16.69 -4.29 9.52
CA ARG A 85 16.81 -2.84 9.33
C ARG A 85 15.52 -2.07 9.59
N SER A 86 14.40 -2.76 9.81
CA SER A 86 13.08 -2.12 9.88
C SER A 86 12.52 -1.80 11.29
N PRO A 87 13.12 -2.20 12.43
CA PRO A 87 12.49 -2.00 13.73
C PRO A 87 12.12 -0.53 13.99
N GLY A 88 10.84 -0.28 14.34
CA GLY A 88 10.35 1.05 14.68
C GLY A 88 10.09 1.99 13.50
N SER A 89 9.98 1.45 12.28
CA SER A 89 9.70 2.27 11.09
C SER A 89 8.22 2.68 10.96
N GLY A 90 7.34 2.18 11.84
CA GLY A 90 5.93 2.55 11.93
C GLY A 90 4.97 1.69 11.12
N CYS A 91 3.67 2.01 11.23
CA CYS A 91 2.56 1.19 10.73
C CYS A 91 2.38 1.19 9.21
N GLY A 92 3.17 1.95 8.45
CA GLY A 92 3.04 2.04 7.00
C GLY A 92 3.18 0.68 6.31
N PHE A 93 2.26 0.41 5.37
CA PHE A 93 2.36 -0.83 4.59
C PHE A 93 3.43 -0.74 3.52
N TYR A 94 3.47 0.34 2.76
CA TYR A 94 4.44 0.48 1.67
C TYR A 94 5.80 1.00 2.13
N SER A 95 5.83 1.99 3.05
CA SER A 95 7.07 2.63 3.50
C SER A 95 7.34 2.48 5.00
N GLY A 96 6.70 1.52 5.67
CA GLY A 96 6.87 1.26 7.10
C GLY A 96 7.27 -0.17 7.43
N GLY A 97 7.55 -0.40 8.72
CA GLY A 97 7.95 -1.70 9.25
C GLY A 97 6.88 -2.78 9.14
N LEU A 98 5.60 -2.39 9.18
CA LEU A 98 4.50 -3.34 9.03
C LEU A 98 4.54 -4.04 7.66
N GLY A 99 4.86 -3.32 6.58
CA GLY A 99 5.01 -3.92 5.27
C GLY A 99 6.18 -4.90 5.18
N VAL A 100 7.27 -4.60 5.87
CA VAL A 100 8.43 -5.51 5.95
C VAL A 100 8.07 -6.79 6.71
N LEU A 101 7.37 -6.68 7.86
CA LEU A 101 6.89 -7.83 8.62
C LEU A 101 5.88 -8.66 7.82
N TYR A 102 4.99 -8.01 7.08
CA TYR A 102 4.07 -8.68 6.15
C TYR A 102 4.83 -9.50 5.10
N ALA A 103 5.81 -8.91 4.43
CA ALA A 103 6.63 -9.61 3.45
C ALA A 103 7.46 -10.73 4.09
N GLY A 104 7.95 -10.53 5.31
CA GLY A 104 8.62 -11.55 6.12
C GLY A 104 7.74 -12.79 6.35
N ALA A 105 6.51 -12.57 6.80
CA ALA A 105 5.53 -13.63 7.01
C ALA A 105 5.18 -14.38 5.71
N GLU A 106 5.13 -13.68 4.57
CA GLU A 106 4.89 -14.29 3.26
C GLU A 106 6.05 -15.20 2.80
N ILE A 107 7.28 -14.73 2.97
CA ILE A 107 8.48 -15.35 2.37
C ILE A 107 9.07 -16.42 3.27
N LEU A 108 9.22 -16.12 4.56
CA LEU A 108 9.87 -17.04 5.51
C LEU A 108 8.87 -18.02 6.15
N GLN A 109 7.56 -17.78 6.00
CA GLN A 109 6.49 -18.53 6.68
C GLN A 109 6.67 -18.57 8.21
N ASP A 110 7.41 -17.60 8.72
CA ASP A 110 7.61 -17.37 10.14
C ASP A 110 6.87 -16.07 10.50
N PHE A 111 5.92 -16.18 11.44
CA PHE A 111 5.00 -15.09 11.78
C PHE A 111 5.12 -14.72 13.24
N ASP A 112 5.71 -13.56 13.52
CA ASP A 112 5.77 -12.94 14.84
C ASP A 112 4.60 -11.95 15.00
N GLU A 113 3.49 -12.43 15.56
CA GLU A 113 2.30 -11.62 15.81
C GLU A 113 2.59 -10.45 16.76
N GLU A 114 3.43 -10.64 17.77
CA GLU A 114 3.77 -9.60 18.74
C GLU A 114 4.56 -8.46 18.07
N ALA A 115 5.47 -8.81 17.17
CA ALA A 115 6.18 -7.80 16.36
C ALA A 115 5.22 -7.02 15.45
N VAL A 116 4.29 -7.72 14.78
CA VAL A 116 3.26 -7.08 13.94
C VAL A 116 2.38 -6.14 14.76
N ILE A 117 1.84 -6.58 15.89
CA ILE A 117 0.98 -5.74 16.76
C ILE A 117 1.75 -4.54 17.32
N ARG A 118 3.00 -4.71 17.66
CA ARG A 118 3.86 -3.63 18.16
C ARG A 118 4.12 -2.57 17.08
N GLU A 119 4.39 -2.98 15.85
CA GLU A 119 4.64 -2.09 14.72
C GLU A 119 3.35 -1.42 14.20
N ALA A 120 2.21 -2.13 14.27
CA ALA A 120 0.89 -1.68 13.83
C ALA A 120 0.20 -0.78 14.87
N GLN A 121 0.89 0.25 15.41
CA GLN A 121 0.24 1.22 16.27
C GLN A 121 -0.26 2.41 15.45
N PRO A 122 -1.55 2.82 15.58
CA PRO A 122 -2.08 3.96 14.85
C PRO A 122 -1.35 5.26 15.19
N ASP A 123 -1.03 6.04 14.16
CA ASP A 123 -0.42 7.36 14.25
C ASP A 123 -1.31 8.39 13.55
N ARG A 124 -1.75 9.43 14.28
CA ARG A 124 -2.61 10.50 13.76
C ARG A 124 -1.98 11.32 12.63
N SER A 125 -0.67 11.33 12.52
CA SER A 125 0.05 12.01 11.44
C SER A 125 0.13 11.19 10.15
N ARG A 126 -0.29 9.90 10.19
CA ARG A 126 -0.14 8.94 9.11
C ARG A 126 -1.45 8.18 8.85
N LEU A 127 -2.24 8.68 7.92
CA LEU A 127 -3.60 8.17 7.66
C LEU A 127 -3.73 7.38 6.36
N ASP A 128 -2.85 7.60 5.41
CA ASP A 128 -2.93 7.14 4.03
C ASP A 128 -2.56 5.64 3.82
N VAL A 129 -2.51 5.22 2.56
CA VAL A 129 -2.17 3.84 2.17
C VAL A 129 -0.67 3.59 2.24
N ILE A 130 0.17 4.60 1.97
CA ILE A 130 1.62 4.41 1.86
C ILE A 130 2.26 4.27 3.24
N GLU A 131 2.01 5.24 4.12
CA GLU A 131 2.71 5.36 5.41
C GLU A 131 1.81 5.13 6.62
N GLY A 132 0.51 4.97 6.42
CA GLY A 132 -0.44 5.14 7.49
C GLY A 132 -1.50 4.06 7.64
N SER A 133 -2.56 4.48 8.34
CA SER A 133 -3.63 3.63 8.85
C SER A 133 -4.39 2.88 7.76
N ALA A 134 -4.62 3.50 6.58
CA ALA A 134 -5.33 2.82 5.50
C ALA A 134 -4.53 1.63 4.96
N GLY A 135 -3.21 1.78 4.78
CA GLY A 135 -2.35 0.67 4.39
C GLY A 135 -2.22 -0.40 5.47
N ALA A 136 -2.13 0.02 6.74
CA ALA A 136 -2.07 -0.90 7.88
C ALA A 136 -3.30 -1.81 7.96
N ILE A 137 -4.51 -1.27 7.74
CA ILE A 137 -5.75 -2.05 7.69
C ILE A 137 -5.62 -3.19 6.68
N ALA A 138 -5.16 -2.91 5.46
CA ALA A 138 -5.03 -3.93 4.42
C ALA A 138 -4.04 -5.04 4.79
N ALA A 139 -2.88 -4.68 5.33
CA ALA A 139 -1.88 -5.64 5.79
C ALA A 139 -2.44 -6.55 6.91
N LEU A 140 -3.05 -5.93 7.92
CA LEU A 140 -3.61 -6.63 9.09
C LEU A 140 -4.77 -7.56 8.71
N LEU A 141 -5.67 -7.13 7.82
CA LEU A 141 -6.77 -7.98 7.34
C LEU A 141 -6.25 -9.17 6.52
N ASN A 142 -5.20 -8.98 5.73
CA ASN A 142 -4.59 -10.07 4.98
C ASN A 142 -3.91 -11.10 5.90
N LEU A 143 -3.18 -10.63 6.90
CA LEU A 143 -2.58 -11.49 7.93
C LEU A 143 -3.66 -12.19 8.77
N HIS A 144 -4.74 -11.49 9.16
CA HIS A 144 -5.89 -12.08 9.85
C HIS A 144 -6.54 -13.21 9.02
N ALA A 145 -6.74 -12.99 7.73
CA ALA A 145 -7.33 -14.02 6.84
C ALA A 145 -6.50 -15.31 6.77
N ARG A 146 -5.20 -15.23 6.99
CA ARG A 146 -4.26 -16.38 6.97
C ARG A 146 -4.12 -17.07 8.32
N THR A 147 -4.12 -16.28 9.40
CA THR A 147 -3.81 -16.78 10.75
C THR A 147 -5.05 -16.99 11.61
N HIS A 148 -6.19 -16.40 11.20
CA HIS A 148 -7.43 -16.33 11.98
C HIS A 148 -7.27 -15.65 13.35
N SER A 149 -6.20 -14.86 13.56
CA SER A 149 -5.97 -14.14 14.82
C SER A 149 -6.96 -12.99 14.99
N ALA A 150 -7.75 -13.02 16.06
CA ALA A 150 -8.66 -11.93 16.42
C ALA A 150 -7.90 -10.63 16.76
N ARG A 151 -6.68 -10.72 17.30
CA ARG A 151 -5.85 -9.56 17.68
C ARG A 151 -5.47 -8.71 16.48
N LEU A 152 -5.25 -9.35 15.31
CA LEU A 152 -4.96 -8.62 14.05
C LEU A 152 -6.20 -7.86 13.55
N LEU A 153 -7.38 -8.45 13.65
CA LEU A 153 -8.63 -7.75 13.33
C LEU A 153 -8.88 -6.58 14.29
N GLU A 154 -8.66 -6.77 15.58
CA GLU A 154 -8.75 -5.69 16.57
C GLU A 154 -7.75 -4.56 16.29
N ALA A 155 -6.53 -4.89 15.84
CA ALA A 155 -5.55 -3.90 15.42
C ALA A 155 -6.04 -3.12 14.19
N ALA A 156 -6.59 -3.79 13.17
CA ALA A 156 -7.18 -3.14 12.00
C ALA A 156 -8.35 -2.21 12.39
N LEU A 157 -9.19 -2.64 13.31
CA LEU A 157 -10.30 -1.81 13.83
C LEU A 157 -9.80 -0.57 14.57
N ARG A 158 -8.69 -0.63 15.33
CA ARG A 158 -8.10 0.58 15.94
C ARG A 158 -7.65 1.61 14.91
N HIS A 159 -7.09 1.18 13.78
CA HIS A 159 -6.77 2.07 12.67
C HIS A 159 -8.04 2.68 12.04
N ALA A 160 -9.10 1.88 11.88
CA ALA A 160 -10.37 2.36 11.35
C ALA A 160 -11.01 3.41 12.28
N GLU A 161 -10.99 3.22 13.59
CA GLU A 161 -11.48 4.20 14.55
C GLU A 161 -10.70 5.52 14.46
N LEU A 162 -9.39 5.44 14.26
CA LEU A 162 -8.58 6.64 14.02
C LEU A 162 -9.03 7.35 12.73
N LEU A 163 -9.17 6.62 11.62
CA LEU A 163 -9.62 7.21 10.35
C LEU A 163 -11.02 7.84 10.46
N LEU A 164 -11.97 7.17 11.14
CA LEU A 164 -13.31 7.72 11.36
C LEU A 164 -13.28 8.99 12.22
N LYS A 165 -12.38 9.05 13.21
CA LYS A 165 -12.21 10.22 14.09
C LYS A 165 -11.58 11.41 13.37
N GLU A 166 -10.58 11.17 12.52
CA GLU A 166 -9.83 12.21 11.81
C GLU A 166 -10.51 12.65 10.50
N ALA A 167 -11.65 12.06 10.14
CA ALA A 167 -12.43 12.45 8.96
C ALA A 167 -12.92 13.88 9.07
N LEU A 168 -12.59 14.73 8.10
CA LEU A 168 -13.22 16.02 7.88
C LEU A 168 -14.54 15.77 7.15
N ARG A 169 -15.65 16.01 7.84
CA ARG A 169 -17.02 15.76 7.36
C ARG A 169 -17.67 17.07 6.94
N VAL A 170 -17.89 17.23 5.66
CA VAL A 170 -18.49 18.41 5.07
C VAL A 170 -19.64 18.02 4.13
N GLU A 171 -20.37 19.02 3.59
CA GLU A 171 -21.49 18.77 2.68
C GLU A 171 -21.07 17.96 1.45
N ASP A 172 -19.87 18.20 0.91
CA ASP A 172 -19.34 17.50 -0.26
C ASP A 172 -18.84 16.07 0.03
N GLY A 173 -18.86 15.60 1.26
CA GLY A 173 -18.40 14.27 1.66
C GLY A 173 -17.27 14.28 2.68
N TRP A 174 -16.61 13.12 2.85
CA TRP A 174 -15.57 12.97 3.85
C TRP A 174 -14.18 12.93 3.20
N SER A 175 -13.25 13.64 3.81
CA SER A 175 -11.85 13.69 3.37
C SER A 175 -10.90 13.72 4.57
N TRP A 176 -9.60 13.49 4.30
CA TRP A 176 -8.59 13.40 5.36
C TRP A 176 -7.37 14.24 5.01
N LYS A 177 -6.81 14.88 6.01
CA LYS A 177 -5.52 15.56 5.88
C LYS A 177 -4.41 14.51 6.03
N THR A 178 -3.83 14.10 4.93
CA THR A 178 -2.76 13.09 4.87
C THR A 178 -1.38 13.76 4.77
N ILE A 179 -1.01 14.20 3.59
CA ILE A 179 0.22 14.95 3.33
C ILE A 179 -0.13 16.40 2.97
N GLY A 180 0.89 17.26 2.78
CA GLY A 180 0.68 18.67 2.40
C GLY A 180 -0.02 18.81 1.05
N GLY A 181 -0.81 19.89 0.93
CA GLY A 181 -1.54 20.24 -0.28
C GLY A 181 -2.43 21.44 -0.05
N SER A 182 -2.91 22.05 -1.14
CA SER A 182 -3.87 23.18 -1.08
C SER A 182 -5.26 22.75 -0.64
N ARG A 183 -5.59 21.47 -0.80
CA ARG A 183 -6.84 20.80 -0.42
C ARG A 183 -6.54 19.38 0.04
N ASN A 184 -7.46 18.70 0.75
CA ASN A 184 -7.35 17.27 1.02
C ASN A 184 -7.30 16.49 -0.29
N LEU A 185 -6.45 15.45 -0.34
CA LEU A 185 -6.12 14.79 -1.60
C LEU A 185 -7.19 13.81 -2.05
N THR A 186 -7.32 13.71 -3.36
CA THR A 186 -7.98 12.61 -4.07
C THR A 186 -6.95 11.52 -4.44
N GLY A 187 -7.42 10.38 -4.97
CA GLY A 187 -6.55 9.31 -5.43
C GLY A 187 -6.24 8.24 -4.40
N PHE A 188 -5.44 7.25 -4.81
CA PHE A 188 -5.28 6.01 -4.05
C PHE A 188 -4.18 6.09 -2.97
N SER A 189 -3.01 6.66 -3.26
CA SER A 189 -1.88 6.58 -2.33
C SER A 189 -2.09 7.39 -1.05
N HIS A 190 -2.46 8.66 -1.20
CA HIS A 190 -2.57 9.61 -0.11
C HIS A 190 -3.96 10.25 0.03
N GLY A 191 -4.92 9.86 -0.82
CA GLY A 191 -6.22 10.51 -0.90
C GLY A 191 -7.40 9.66 -0.42
N ALA A 192 -8.58 10.20 -0.67
CA ALA A 192 -9.84 9.64 -0.19
C ALA A 192 -10.15 8.24 -0.75
N SER A 193 -9.76 7.92 -2.00
CA SER A 193 -9.95 6.57 -2.56
C SER A 193 -9.22 5.49 -1.80
N GLY A 194 -7.98 5.72 -1.39
CA GLY A 194 -7.23 4.71 -0.65
C GLY A 194 -7.80 4.45 0.74
N ILE A 195 -8.30 5.49 1.41
CA ILE A 195 -8.97 5.36 2.71
C ILE A 195 -10.33 4.67 2.54
N ALA A 196 -11.09 5.01 1.49
CA ALA A 196 -12.33 4.33 1.15
C ALA A 196 -12.12 2.84 0.89
N TRP A 197 -11.07 2.48 0.15
CA TRP A 197 -10.70 1.10 -0.08
C TRP A 197 -10.43 0.33 1.22
N ALA A 198 -9.70 0.92 2.17
CA ALA A 198 -9.43 0.30 3.45
C ALA A 198 -10.73 0.04 4.25
N PHE A 199 -11.65 0.99 4.26
CA PHE A 199 -12.97 0.82 4.86
C PHE A 199 -13.81 -0.26 4.16
N LEU A 200 -13.78 -0.35 2.83
CA LEU A 200 -14.49 -1.39 2.09
C LEU A 200 -13.96 -2.80 2.41
N GLU A 201 -12.64 -2.96 2.55
CA GLU A 201 -12.08 -4.24 2.98
C GLU A 201 -12.49 -4.61 4.42
N LEU A 202 -12.59 -3.63 5.32
CA LEU A 202 -13.15 -3.85 6.66
C LEU A 202 -14.62 -4.24 6.61
N GLN A 203 -15.44 -3.52 5.85
CA GLN A 203 -16.85 -3.84 5.66
C GLN A 203 -17.04 -5.27 5.16
N ARG A 204 -16.23 -5.70 4.18
CA ARG A 204 -16.26 -7.06 3.65
C ARG A 204 -15.97 -8.13 4.72
N VAL A 205 -15.08 -7.84 5.68
CA VAL A 205 -14.67 -8.77 6.74
C VAL A 205 -15.63 -8.74 7.94
N THR A 206 -16.08 -7.55 8.34
CA THR A 206 -16.87 -7.34 9.57
C THR A 206 -18.38 -7.30 9.33
N GLY A 207 -18.82 -6.92 8.13
CA GLY A 207 -20.22 -6.64 7.83
C GLY A 207 -20.75 -5.32 8.39
N GLU A 208 -19.91 -4.47 8.99
CA GLU A 208 -20.34 -3.24 9.66
C GLU A 208 -20.66 -2.13 8.66
N ASP A 209 -21.91 -1.66 8.63
CA ASP A 209 -22.41 -0.63 7.68
C ASP A 209 -21.69 0.71 7.80
N ARG A 210 -21.16 1.07 8.97
CA ARG A 210 -20.42 2.32 9.17
C ARG A 210 -19.20 2.45 8.25
N PHE A 211 -18.55 1.35 7.90
CA PHE A 211 -17.41 1.35 6.97
C PHE A 211 -17.86 1.52 5.52
N ARG A 212 -19.01 0.94 5.17
CA ARG A 212 -19.65 1.21 3.88
C ARG A 212 -20.03 2.69 3.75
N GLU A 213 -20.65 3.27 4.77
CA GLU A 213 -21.01 4.69 4.81
C GLU A 213 -19.79 5.58 4.62
N ALA A 214 -18.72 5.37 5.41
CA ALA A 214 -17.48 6.14 5.31
C ALA A 214 -16.85 6.07 3.91
N SER A 215 -16.89 4.91 3.26
CA SER A 215 -16.39 4.72 1.90
C SER A 215 -17.20 5.52 0.87
N LEU A 216 -18.52 5.48 0.97
CA LEU A 216 -19.41 6.20 0.06
C LEU A 216 -19.28 7.72 0.23
N GLU A 217 -19.08 8.19 1.44
CA GLU A 217 -18.83 9.60 1.74
C GLU A 217 -17.44 10.07 1.19
N ALA A 218 -16.42 9.21 1.26
CA ALA A 218 -15.14 9.48 0.61
C ALA A 218 -15.28 9.59 -0.92
N PHE A 219 -16.08 8.72 -1.53
CA PHE A 219 -16.37 8.80 -2.97
C PHE A 219 -17.18 10.05 -3.32
N ARG A 220 -18.09 10.48 -2.45
CA ARG A 220 -18.84 11.73 -2.64
C ARG A 220 -17.89 12.93 -2.67
N TYR A 221 -16.92 12.97 -1.76
CA TYR A 221 -15.86 13.98 -1.78
C TYR A 221 -15.07 13.97 -3.09
N GLU A 222 -14.63 12.80 -3.56
CA GLU A 222 -13.86 12.70 -4.81
C GLU A 222 -14.67 13.15 -6.03
N ARG A 223 -15.97 12.82 -6.11
CA ARG A 223 -16.85 13.31 -7.18
C ARG A 223 -16.92 14.83 -7.18
N SER A 224 -16.95 15.47 -6.02
CA SER A 224 -16.97 16.96 -5.93
C SER A 224 -15.66 17.60 -6.41
N CYS A 225 -14.60 16.81 -6.55
CA CYS A 225 -13.28 17.24 -7.04
C CYS A 225 -13.05 16.91 -8.52
N PHE A 226 -13.95 16.17 -9.18
CA PHE A 226 -13.80 15.81 -10.58
C PHE A 226 -13.91 17.03 -11.47
N ASP A 227 -12.98 17.15 -12.41
CA ASP A 227 -12.98 18.22 -13.41
C ASP A 227 -13.52 17.69 -14.74
N GLU A 228 -14.68 18.20 -15.13
CA GLU A 228 -15.38 17.78 -16.35
C GLU A 228 -14.62 18.17 -17.63
N ALA A 229 -13.82 19.23 -17.61
CA ALA A 229 -13.05 19.66 -18.79
C ALA A 229 -11.84 18.76 -19.02
N GLU A 230 -11.15 18.39 -17.94
CA GLU A 230 -9.98 17.53 -17.97
C GLU A 230 -10.32 16.04 -17.91
N GLN A 231 -11.58 15.69 -17.60
CA GLN A 231 -12.08 14.31 -17.42
C GLN A 231 -11.21 13.52 -16.42
N ASN A 232 -10.75 14.21 -15.35
CA ASN A 232 -9.83 13.66 -14.35
C ASN A 232 -9.94 14.42 -13.03
N TRP A 233 -9.20 13.96 -12.03
CA TRP A 233 -9.07 14.58 -10.72
C TRP A 233 -7.76 15.35 -10.62
N PRO A 234 -7.78 16.59 -10.09
CA PRO A 234 -6.58 17.39 -9.92
C PRO A 234 -5.68 16.85 -8.81
N ASP A 235 -4.38 17.03 -8.98
CA ASP A 235 -3.38 16.82 -7.94
C ASP A 235 -3.20 18.11 -7.12
N TYR A 236 -3.69 18.12 -5.89
CA TYR A 236 -3.65 19.28 -5.01
C TYR A 236 -2.32 19.48 -4.27
N ARG A 237 -1.30 18.66 -4.53
CA ARG A 237 0.02 18.75 -3.87
C ARG A 237 0.86 19.91 -4.42
N GLU A 238 0.73 20.19 -5.69
CA GLU A 238 1.50 21.23 -6.39
C GLU A 238 0.77 22.57 -6.41
N ALA A 239 1.53 23.67 -6.54
CA ALA A 239 0.95 24.99 -6.68
C ALA A 239 0.21 25.18 -8.02
N GLU A 240 0.73 24.57 -9.09
CA GLU A 240 0.06 24.47 -10.38
C GLU A 240 -0.70 23.15 -10.46
N MET A 241 -2.00 23.23 -10.69
CA MET A 241 -2.87 22.06 -10.78
C MET A 241 -2.48 21.19 -11.97
N GLY A 242 -2.07 19.95 -11.70
CA GLY A 242 -1.86 18.91 -12.71
C GLY A 242 -2.95 17.85 -12.64
N TYR A 243 -3.12 17.09 -13.72
CA TYR A 243 -4.11 16.01 -13.83
C TYR A 243 -3.42 14.67 -14.18
N PRO A 244 -2.67 14.09 -13.23
CA PRO A 244 -1.91 12.87 -13.48
C PRO A 244 -2.82 11.66 -13.67
N VAL A 245 -2.33 10.67 -14.44
CA VAL A 245 -3.00 9.38 -14.65
C VAL A 245 -2.12 8.26 -14.08
N PHE A 246 -1.79 8.37 -12.80
CA PHE A 246 -1.00 7.38 -12.08
C PHE A 246 -1.86 6.54 -11.12
N TRP A 247 -1.37 5.36 -10.74
CA TRP A 247 -2.03 4.54 -9.73
C TRP A 247 -2.13 5.26 -8.37
N CYS A 248 -1.14 6.10 -8.07
CA CYS A 248 -1.06 6.83 -6.83
C CYS A 248 -1.95 8.09 -6.81
N HIS A 249 -2.05 8.80 -7.94
CA HIS A 249 -2.82 10.03 -8.09
C HIS A 249 -3.56 10.05 -9.42
N GLY A 250 -4.84 10.50 -9.40
CA GLY A 250 -5.67 10.63 -10.58
C GLY A 250 -6.43 9.37 -10.97
N ALA A 251 -6.95 9.36 -12.20
CA ALA A 251 -7.96 8.44 -12.69
C ALA A 251 -7.62 6.95 -12.52
N ALA A 252 -6.37 6.53 -12.75
CA ALA A 252 -6.04 5.11 -12.72
C ALA A 252 -6.24 4.46 -11.33
N GLY A 253 -5.75 5.10 -10.26
CA GLY A 253 -5.92 4.59 -8.90
C GLY A 253 -7.36 4.71 -8.39
N ILE A 254 -8.03 5.80 -8.74
CA ILE A 254 -9.44 6.02 -8.43
C ILE A 254 -10.30 4.95 -9.10
N GLY A 255 -10.10 4.69 -10.39
CA GLY A 255 -10.81 3.66 -11.14
C GLY A 255 -10.61 2.25 -10.54
N LEU A 256 -9.37 1.90 -10.15
CA LEU A 256 -9.11 0.63 -9.45
C LEU A 256 -9.89 0.53 -8.13
N CYS A 257 -9.99 1.62 -7.37
CA CYS A 257 -10.78 1.65 -6.15
C CYS A 257 -12.27 1.49 -6.43
N ARG A 258 -12.81 2.15 -7.47
CA ARG A 258 -14.22 2.01 -7.90
C ARG A 258 -14.53 0.58 -8.35
N LEU A 259 -13.64 -0.07 -9.12
CA LEU A 259 -13.80 -1.48 -9.49
C LEU A 259 -13.86 -2.38 -8.25
N ARG A 260 -12.98 -2.15 -7.28
CA ARG A 260 -13.01 -2.92 -6.03
C ARG A 260 -14.28 -2.68 -5.22
N ALA A 261 -14.72 -1.43 -5.15
CA ALA A 261 -15.98 -1.08 -4.51
C ALA A 261 -17.20 -1.75 -5.16
N TRP A 262 -17.23 -1.79 -6.50
CA TRP A 262 -18.26 -2.53 -7.22
C TRP A 262 -18.23 -4.03 -6.90
N GLN A 263 -17.06 -4.66 -6.84
CA GLN A 263 -16.95 -6.08 -6.47
C GLN A 263 -17.50 -6.39 -5.07
N ILE A 264 -17.34 -5.47 -4.12
CA ILE A 264 -17.78 -5.65 -2.74
C ILE A 264 -19.26 -5.30 -2.57
N LEU A 265 -19.69 -4.17 -3.14
CA LEU A 265 -21.01 -3.59 -2.90
C LEU A 265 -22.06 -3.94 -3.96
N GLY A 266 -21.67 -4.40 -5.15
CA GLY A 266 -22.56 -4.73 -6.26
C GLY A 266 -23.20 -3.52 -6.96
N CYS A 267 -22.81 -2.28 -6.62
CA CYS A 267 -23.41 -1.05 -7.17
C CYS A 267 -22.89 -0.76 -8.59
N SER A 268 -23.73 -0.86 -9.61
CA SER A 268 -23.35 -0.65 -11.03
C SER A 268 -22.79 0.75 -11.32
N GLY A 269 -23.28 1.79 -10.66
CA GLY A 269 -22.76 3.15 -10.80
C GLY A 269 -21.27 3.28 -10.48
N LEU A 270 -20.74 2.46 -9.56
CA LEU A 270 -19.29 2.43 -9.28
C LEU A 270 -18.48 1.81 -10.42
N LEU A 271 -19.06 0.85 -11.15
CA LEU A 271 -18.45 0.28 -12.35
C LEU A 271 -18.42 1.30 -13.48
N ASP A 272 -19.48 2.09 -13.62
CA ASP A 272 -19.56 3.14 -14.65
C ASP A 272 -18.55 4.27 -14.39
N GLU A 273 -18.34 4.65 -13.12
CA GLU A 273 -17.28 5.60 -12.73
C GLU A 273 -15.85 5.07 -12.96
N ALA A 274 -15.67 3.77 -13.05
CA ALA A 274 -14.37 3.14 -13.27
C ALA A 274 -13.98 3.02 -14.76
N ARG A 275 -14.89 3.34 -15.67
CA ARG A 275 -14.70 3.25 -17.14
C ARG A 275 -14.32 4.57 -17.76
#